data_4ed2b21ba38e75b5ce259d51be3607d6
#
_entry.id   4ed2b21ba38e75b5ce259d51be3607d6
#
_cell.length_a   1.000
_cell.length_b   1.000
_cell.length_c   1.000
_cell.angle_alpha   90.00
_cell.angle_beta   90.00
_cell.angle_gamma   90.00
#
_symmetry.space_group_name_H-M   'P 1'
#
loop_
_entity.id
_entity.type
_entity.pdbx_description
1 polymer ?
#
loop_
_entity_poly.entity_id
_entity_poly.type
_entity_poly.pdbx_seq_one_letter_code
_entity_poly.pdbx_strand_id
1 'polypeptide(L)'
;MIERNQLALYAVSDRSWLKPGETLASVTETLLSAGVTCVQLREKNQSDEEILRQARELLPVCRRHGVPLIINDRPDLAGQIGADGVHVGLSDMGIEKARAILGPDAVIGGSAHNVAEALAAQQAGADYIGCGAVFGSETKTNVTKLAHSELKAICEAVSIPVVAIGGISLDNIDQLAGTGIDGVAVVSALYAAEDKTAAAHALLDKLARL
;
A
#
# COMPACT_ATOMS: atom_id res chain seq x y z
N MET A 1 15.20 3.81 -3.52
CA MET A 1 14.35 4.85 -2.84
C MET A 1 13.09 5.01 -3.69
N ILE A 2 11.89 4.95 -3.10
CA ILE A 2 10.63 5.13 -3.82
C ILE A 2 10.31 6.62 -3.98
N GLU A 3 9.79 7.01 -5.14
CA GLU A 3 9.39 8.40 -5.40
C GLU A 3 7.93 8.63 -4.95
N ARG A 4 7.58 9.89 -4.60
CA ARG A 4 6.23 10.24 -4.11
C ARG A 4 5.13 9.88 -5.13
N ASN A 5 5.37 10.14 -6.42
CA ASN A 5 4.43 9.82 -7.50
C ASN A 5 4.18 8.30 -7.65
N GLN A 6 5.13 7.46 -7.27
CA GLN A 6 4.95 6.00 -7.26
C GLN A 6 4.02 5.52 -6.16
N LEU A 7 3.64 6.36 -5.20
CA LEU A 7 2.74 6.05 -4.11
C LEU A 7 1.35 6.70 -4.25
N ALA A 8 1.09 7.43 -5.33
CA ALA A 8 -0.15 8.19 -5.51
C ALA A 8 -1.41 7.33 -5.40
N LEU A 9 -1.53 6.26 -6.18
CA LEU A 9 -2.62 5.28 -6.07
C LEU A 9 -2.05 3.88 -5.84
N TYR A 10 -2.12 3.42 -4.62
CA TYR A 10 -1.51 2.20 -4.14
C TYR A 10 -2.56 1.11 -3.96
N ALA A 11 -2.57 0.10 -4.82
CA ALA A 11 -3.47 -1.04 -4.74
C ALA A 11 -2.94 -2.10 -3.76
N VAL A 12 -3.71 -2.39 -2.71
CA VAL A 12 -3.41 -3.49 -1.77
C VAL A 12 -4.33 -4.65 -2.09
N SER A 13 -3.76 -5.80 -2.44
CA SER A 13 -4.52 -6.94 -2.91
C SER A 13 -5.39 -7.58 -1.81
N ASP A 14 -6.54 -8.08 -2.24
CA ASP A 14 -7.40 -8.95 -1.44
C ASP A 14 -8.15 -9.90 -2.38
N ARG A 15 -7.77 -11.18 -2.35
CA ARG A 15 -8.37 -12.23 -3.21
C ARG A 15 -9.84 -12.51 -2.95
N SER A 16 -10.37 -12.10 -1.79
CA SER A 16 -11.79 -12.30 -1.46
C SER A 16 -12.75 -11.54 -2.39
N TRP A 17 -12.24 -10.53 -3.10
CA TRP A 17 -12.99 -9.73 -4.07
C TRP A 17 -12.88 -10.21 -5.52
N LEU A 18 -12.12 -11.28 -5.79
CA LEU A 18 -12.00 -11.81 -7.14
C LEU A 18 -13.30 -12.46 -7.59
N LYS A 19 -13.73 -12.11 -8.79
CA LYS A 19 -14.88 -12.73 -9.45
C LYS A 19 -14.49 -14.08 -10.07
N PRO A 20 -15.46 -14.97 -10.37
CA PRO A 20 -15.17 -16.21 -11.09
C PRO A 20 -14.41 -15.95 -12.38
N GLY A 21 -13.27 -16.63 -12.55
CA GLY A 21 -12.38 -16.48 -13.71
C GLY A 21 -11.35 -15.37 -13.59
N GLU A 22 -11.40 -14.51 -12.57
CA GLU A 22 -10.34 -13.54 -12.28
C GLU A 22 -9.21 -14.18 -11.46
N THR A 23 -7.98 -13.69 -11.70
CA THR A 23 -6.80 -13.94 -10.87
C THR A 23 -6.26 -12.63 -10.35
N LEU A 24 -5.45 -12.66 -9.27
CA LEU A 24 -4.78 -11.44 -8.82
C LEU A 24 -3.94 -10.80 -9.95
N ALA A 25 -3.29 -11.62 -10.77
CA ALA A 25 -2.49 -11.14 -11.89
C ALA A 25 -3.34 -10.45 -12.96
N SER A 26 -4.50 -11.02 -13.34
CA SER A 26 -5.39 -10.40 -14.34
C SER A 26 -6.01 -9.09 -13.85
N VAL A 27 -6.41 -9.04 -12.58
CA VAL A 27 -6.94 -7.81 -11.97
C VAL A 27 -5.83 -6.76 -11.85
N THR A 28 -4.64 -7.16 -11.42
CA THR A 28 -3.50 -6.24 -11.31
C THR A 28 -3.12 -5.66 -12.67
N GLU A 29 -3.10 -6.45 -13.74
CA GLU A 29 -2.86 -5.96 -15.11
C GLU A 29 -3.86 -4.87 -15.51
N THR A 30 -5.16 -5.08 -15.20
CA THR A 30 -6.22 -4.08 -15.46
C THR A 30 -5.98 -2.79 -14.66
N LEU A 31 -5.66 -2.91 -13.37
CA LEU A 31 -5.42 -1.78 -12.48
C LEU A 31 -4.17 -0.97 -12.88
N LEU A 32 -3.09 -1.65 -13.26
CA LEU A 32 -1.86 -1.01 -13.73
C LEU A 32 -2.08 -0.28 -15.07
N SER A 33 -2.81 -0.89 -16.00
CA SER A 33 -3.22 -0.25 -17.25
C SER A 33 -4.09 0.99 -17.03
N ALA A 34 -4.81 1.05 -15.91
CA ALA A 34 -5.63 2.19 -15.49
C ALA A 34 -4.87 3.23 -14.65
N GLY A 35 -3.55 3.07 -14.46
CA GLY A 35 -2.70 4.08 -13.82
C GLY A 35 -2.44 3.88 -12.32
N VAL A 36 -2.71 2.72 -11.75
CA VAL A 36 -2.22 2.36 -10.40
C VAL A 36 -0.70 2.45 -10.37
N THR A 37 -0.15 3.06 -9.33
CA THR A 37 1.27 3.43 -9.25
C THR A 37 2.11 2.57 -8.31
N CYS A 38 1.45 1.77 -7.44
CA CYS A 38 2.10 0.81 -6.55
C CYS A 38 1.17 -0.37 -6.29
N VAL A 39 1.73 -1.56 -6.12
CA VAL A 39 0.97 -2.78 -5.81
C VAL A 39 1.53 -3.44 -4.56
N GLN A 40 0.65 -3.82 -3.61
CA GLN A 40 1.03 -4.65 -2.47
C GLN A 40 0.32 -6.00 -2.55
N LEU A 41 1.09 -7.07 -2.53
CA LEU A 41 0.55 -8.41 -2.32
C LEU A 41 0.33 -8.64 -0.81
N ARG A 42 -0.95 -8.74 -0.42
CA ARG A 42 -1.37 -8.97 0.96
C ARG A 42 -2.19 -10.26 1.06
N GLU A 43 -1.57 -11.32 1.59
CA GLU A 43 -2.13 -12.66 1.72
C GLU A 43 -1.97 -13.15 3.17
N LYS A 44 -2.85 -12.68 4.08
CA LYS A 44 -2.67 -12.90 5.54
C LYS A 44 -2.86 -14.33 6.04
N ASN A 45 -3.60 -15.17 5.35
CA ASN A 45 -3.96 -16.50 5.83
C ASN A 45 -3.54 -17.59 4.84
N GLN A 46 -2.47 -17.34 4.09
CA GLN A 46 -1.95 -18.26 3.10
C GLN A 46 -0.60 -18.84 3.53
N SER A 47 -0.26 -20.00 2.99
CA SER A 47 1.07 -20.58 3.16
C SER A 47 2.13 -19.76 2.41
N ASP A 48 3.39 -19.88 2.82
CA ASP A 48 4.51 -19.24 2.15
C ASP A 48 4.60 -19.63 0.67
N GLU A 49 4.32 -20.89 0.35
CA GLU A 49 4.28 -21.40 -1.03
C GLU A 49 3.23 -20.68 -1.87
N GLU A 50 2.05 -20.44 -1.31
CA GLU A 50 0.98 -19.73 -2.01
C GLU A 50 1.31 -18.24 -2.19
N ILE A 51 1.88 -17.58 -1.18
CA ILE A 51 2.37 -16.20 -1.29
C ILE A 51 3.43 -16.09 -2.39
N LEU A 52 4.40 -17.00 -2.39
CA LEU A 52 5.46 -17.05 -3.41
C LEU A 52 4.90 -17.32 -4.81
N ARG A 53 3.89 -18.20 -4.94
CA ARG A 53 3.23 -18.48 -6.21
C ARG A 53 2.57 -17.22 -6.76
N GLN A 54 1.76 -16.54 -5.95
CA GLN A 54 1.08 -15.29 -6.33
C GLN A 54 2.08 -14.18 -6.67
N ALA A 55 3.12 -14.03 -5.86
CA ALA A 55 4.15 -13.03 -6.10
C ALA A 55 4.90 -13.26 -7.42
N ARG A 56 5.19 -14.53 -7.78
CA ARG A 56 5.81 -14.89 -9.08
C ARG A 56 4.91 -14.57 -10.26
N GLU A 57 3.59 -14.61 -10.09
CA GLU A 57 2.63 -14.22 -11.13
C GLU A 57 2.52 -12.69 -11.25
N LEU A 58 2.56 -11.96 -10.12
CA LEU A 58 2.41 -10.50 -10.08
C LEU A 58 3.69 -9.76 -10.51
N LEU A 59 4.86 -10.26 -10.14
CA LEU A 59 6.13 -9.56 -10.36
C LEU A 59 6.38 -9.22 -11.85
N PRO A 60 6.20 -10.14 -12.82
CA PRO A 60 6.37 -9.80 -14.24
C PRO A 60 5.30 -8.80 -14.74
N VAL A 61 4.09 -8.83 -14.16
CA VAL A 61 3.03 -7.87 -14.47
C VAL A 61 3.47 -6.47 -14.03
N CYS A 62 3.86 -6.30 -12.77
CA CYS A 62 4.33 -5.03 -12.23
C CYS A 62 5.54 -4.49 -12.99
N ARG A 63 6.52 -5.35 -13.31
CA ARG A 63 7.74 -4.97 -14.05
C ARG A 63 7.45 -4.46 -15.46
N ARG A 64 6.49 -5.03 -16.19
CA ARG A 64 6.09 -4.53 -17.52
C ARG A 64 5.56 -3.11 -17.48
N HIS A 65 4.91 -2.73 -16.39
CA HIS A 65 4.36 -1.39 -16.18
C HIS A 65 5.34 -0.44 -15.47
N GLY A 66 6.51 -0.91 -15.03
CA GLY A 66 7.46 -0.10 -14.24
C GLY A 66 6.94 0.28 -12.86
N VAL A 67 6.01 -0.52 -12.29
CA VAL A 67 5.35 -0.27 -11.02
C VAL A 67 5.92 -1.20 -9.95
N PRO A 68 6.28 -0.70 -8.74
CA PRO A 68 6.85 -1.53 -7.69
C PRO A 68 5.84 -2.53 -7.13
N LEU A 69 6.33 -3.76 -6.88
CA LEU A 69 5.63 -4.80 -6.13
C LEU A 69 6.16 -4.86 -4.69
N ILE A 70 5.29 -4.62 -3.73
CA ILE A 70 5.57 -4.65 -2.30
C ILE A 70 4.94 -5.91 -1.69
N ILE A 71 5.66 -6.63 -0.85
CA ILE A 71 5.13 -7.78 -0.11
C ILE A 71 4.70 -7.33 1.29
N ASN A 72 3.54 -7.77 1.76
CA ASN A 72 3.07 -7.43 3.10
C ASN A 72 3.73 -8.33 4.16
N ASP A 73 4.34 -7.75 5.22
CA ASP A 73 4.84 -8.38 6.46
C ASP A 73 5.95 -9.45 6.31
N ARG A 74 6.39 -9.81 5.09
CA ARG A 74 7.29 -10.92 4.83
C ARG A 74 8.52 -10.52 4.02
N PRO A 75 9.52 -9.87 4.65
CA PRO A 75 10.75 -9.47 3.98
C PRO A 75 11.58 -10.66 3.46
N ASP A 76 11.51 -11.82 4.14
CA ASP A 76 12.13 -13.06 3.72
C ASP A 76 11.61 -13.54 2.35
N LEU A 77 10.28 -13.53 2.16
CA LEU A 77 9.67 -13.89 0.88
C LEU A 77 9.90 -12.82 -0.20
N ALA A 78 9.88 -11.54 0.18
CA ALA A 78 10.18 -10.45 -0.74
C ALA A 78 11.59 -10.60 -1.34
N GLY A 79 12.59 -10.90 -0.49
CA GLY A 79 13.96 -11.18 -0.92
C GLY A 79 14.08 -12.41 -1.81
N GLN A 80 13.36 -13.49 -1.46
CA GLN A 80 13.41 -14.76 -2.20
C GLN A 80 12.91 -14.62 -3.65
N ILE A 81 11.92 -13.76 -3.90
CA ILE A 81 11.36 -13.54 -5.25
C ILE A 81 11.96 -12.34 -5.98
N GLY A 82 12.76 -11.51 -5.30
CA GLY A 82 13.27 -10.26 -5.85
C GLY A 82 12.16 -9.23 -6.08
N ALA A 83 11.21 -9.11 -5.13
CA ALA A 83 10.25 -8.02 -5.11
C ALA A 83 10.95 -6.69 -4.81
N ASP A 84 10.30 -5.57 -5.15
CA ASP A 84 10.90 -4.24 -4.98
C ASP A 84 10.98 -3.81 -3.51
N GLY A 85 10.15 -4.42 -2.63
CA GLY A 85 10.21 -4.12 -1.21
C GLY A 85 9.18 -4.85 -0.35
N VAL A 86 9.05 -4.36 0.88
CA VAL A 86 8.14 -4.88 1.90
C VAL A 86 7.44 -3.74 2.62
N HIS A 87 6.20 -3.98 3.06
CA HIS A 87 5.52 -3.12 4.04
C HIS A 87 5.34 -3.89 5.34
N VAL A 88 5.81 -3.33 6.46
CA VAL A 88 5.74 -3.96 7.79
C VAL A 88 4.84 -3.17 8.73
N GLY A 89 4.05 -3.89 9.53
CA GLY A 89 3.25 -3.31 10.60
C GLY A 89 4.05 -3.06 11.88
N LEU A 90 3.44 -2.36 12.85
CA LEU A 90 4.07 -2.04 14.14
C LEU A 90 4.40 -3.29 15.00
N SER A 91 3.58 -4.34 14.88
CA SER A 91 3.73 -5.61 15.62
C SER A 91 4.59 -6.64 14.89
N ASP A 92 4.97 -6.36 13.67
CA ASP A 92 5.66 -7.29 12.78
C ASP A 92 7.19 -7.11 12.88
N MET A 93 7.92 -7.73 11.97
CA MET A 93 9.38 -7.59 11.93
C MET A 93 9.74 -6.12 11.70
N GLY A 94 10.53 -5.55 12.60
CA GLY A 94 10.89 -4.13 12.55
C GLY A 94 11.56 -3.72 11.24
N ILE A 95 11.45 -2.44 10.89
CA ILE A 95 11.98 -1.82 9.67
C ILE A 95 13.48 -2.12 9.49
N GLU A 96 14.26 -1.99 10.58
CA GLU A 96 15.70 -2.28 10.56
C GLU A 96 16.02 -3.74 10.19
N LYS A 97 15.23 -4.69 10.68
CA LYS A 97 15.39 -6.11 10.32
C LYS A 97 15.01 -6.37 8.86
N ALA A 98 13.92 -5.75 8.38
CA ALA A 98 13.53 -5.84 6.98
C ALA A 98 14.64 -5.28 6.07
N ARG A 99 15.23 -4.14 6.44
CA ARG A 99 16.38 -3.55 5.75
C ARG A 99 17.61 -4.48 5.76
N ALA A 100 17.91 -5.12 6.89
CA ALA A 100 19.03 -6.06 7.00
C ALA A 100 18.85 -7.30 6.09
N ILE A 101 17.62 -7.75 5.89
CA ILE A 101 17.30 -8.90 5.02
C ILE A 101 17.35 -8.51 3.54
N LEU A 102 16.75 -7.37 3.17
CA LEU A 102 16.53 -6.99 1.78
C LEU A 102 17.66 -6.14 1.18
N GLY A 103 18.51 -5.56 2.03
CA GLY A 103 19.60 -4.69 1.59
C GLY A 103 19.18 -3.21 1.41
N PRO A 104 20.14 -2.33 1.01
CA PRO A 104 19.97 -0.90 1.00
C PRO A 104 19.02 -0.38 -0.09
N ASP A 105 18.87 -1.12 -1.19
CA ASP A 105 18.13 -0.67 -2.37
C ASP A 105 16.63 -1.02 -2.32
N ALA A 106 16.22 -1.93 -1.42
CA ALA A 106 14.83 -2.33 -1.29
C ALA A 106 13.96 -1.22 -0.68
N VAL A 107 12.70 -1.17 -1.10
CA VAL A 107 11.69 -0.25 -0.55
C VAL A 107 11.12 -0.83 0.75
N ILE A 108 11.24 -0.11 1.85
CA ILE A 108 10.67 -0.51 3.15
C ILE A 108 9.59 0.48 3.55
N GLY A 109 8.34 0.02 3.56
CA GLY A 109 7.23 0.78 4.13
C GLY A 109 6.98 0.41 5.59
N GLY A 110 6.57 1.38 6.39
CA GLY A 110 6.16 1.17 7.79
C GLY A 110 4.75 1.69 8.06
N SER A 111 4.02 1.06 8.97
CA SER A 111 2.74 1.59 9.47
C SER A 111 2.97 2.60 10.59
N ALA A 112 2.13 3.64 10.69
CA ALA A 112 2.12 4.55 11.82
C ALA A 112 0.68 5.06 12.10
N HIS A 113 0.37 5.32 13.39
CA HIS A 113 -0.94 5.79 13.84
C HIS A 113 -0.86 7.12 14.60
N ASN A 114 0.34 7.65 14.83
CA ASN A 114 0.60 8.94 15.47
C ASN A 114 1.99 9.45 15.06
N VAL A 115 2.26 10.72 15.41
CA VAL A 115 3.52 11.38 15.05
C VAL A 115 4.75 10.65 15.62
N ALA A 116 4.67 10.14 16.85
CA ALA A 116 5.82 9.46 17.48
C ALA A 116 6.19 8.16 16.72
N GLU A 117 5.20 7.37 16.33
CA GLU A 117 5.39 6.16 15.53
C GLU A 117 5.95 6.50 14.15
N ALA A 118 5.45 7.56 13.51
CA ALA A 118 5.91 8.00 12.19
C ALA A 118 7.39 8.44 12.22
N LEU A 119 7.78 9.23 13.22
CA LEU A 119 9.17 9.63 13.41
C LEU A 119 10.08 8.43 13.72
N ALA A 120 9.62 7.50 14.56
CA ALA A 120 10.37 6.28 14.84
C ALA A 120 10.55 5.41 13.59
N ALA A 121 9.52 5.25 12.78
CA ALA A 121 9.61 4.51 11.51
C ALA A 121 10.60 5.18 10.54
N GLN A 122 10.55 6.51 10.40
CA GLN A 122 11.52 7.25 9.58
C GLN A 122 12.96 7.08 10.09
N GLN A 123 13.16 7.18 11.42
CA GLN A 123 14.49 6.98 12.03
C GLN A 123 15.02 5.56 11.84
N ALA A 124 14.13 4.56 11.86
CA ALA A 124 14.47 3.16 11.58
C ALA A 124 14.78 2.88 10.11
N GLY A 125 14.63 3.86 9.21
CA GLY A 125 14.97 3.76 7.80
C GLY A 125 13.84 3.32 6.89
N ALA A 126 12.58 3.63 7.24
CA ALA A 126 11.46 3.50 6.31
C ALA A 126 11.60 4.47 5.13
N ASP A 127 11.22 4.00 3.93
CA ASP A 127 11.18 4.81 2.71
C ASP A 127 9.84 5.53 2.53
N TYR A 128 8.77 5.03 3.15
CA TYR A 128 7.45 5.66 3.21
C TYR A 128 6.66 5.14 4.42
N ILE A 129 5.59 5.83 4.77
CA ILE A 129 4.71 5.47 5.89
C ILE A 129 3.27 5.30 5.40
N GLY A 130 2.63 4.22 5.83
CA GLY A 130 1.19 3.99 5.68
C GLY A 130 0.44 4.39 6.96
N CYS A 131 -0.43 5.38 6.88
CA CYS A 131 -1.17 5.94 8.01
C CYS A 131 -2.65 5.62 7.94
N GLY A 132 -3.20 5.00 8.97
CA GLY A 132 -4.63 4.63 9.00
C GLY A 132 -5.07 3.94 10.30
N ALA A 133 -6.36 3.57 10.39
CA ALA A 133 -7.37 3.71 9.34
C ALA A 133 -8.04 5.09 9.37
N VAL A 134 -8.08 5.79 8.23
CA VAL A 134 -8.63 7.17 8.20
C VAL A 134 -10.15 7.22 8.20
N PHE A 135 -10.84 6.23 7.61
CA PHE A 135 -12.31 6.11 7.60
C PHE A 135 -12.83 4.81 8.23
N GLY A 136 -11.97 4.08 8.97
CA GLY A 136 -12.27 2.75 9.46
C GLY A 136 -11.75 1.66 8.50
N SER A 137 -12.12 0.41 8.73
CA SER A 137 -11.69 -0.70 7.88
C SER A 137 -12.68 -1.84 7.93
N GLU A 138 -13.17 -2.30 6.79
CA GLU A 138 -13.95 -3.53 6.66
C GLU A 138 -13.05 -4.77 6.62
N THR A 139 -11.76 -4.58 6.26
CA THR A 139 -10.78 -5.67 6.10
C THR A 139 -9.92 -5.93 7.33
N LYS A 140 -9.95 -5.02 8.34
CA LYS A 140 -9.27 -5.19 9.63
C LYS A 140 -10.26 -4.98 10.77
N THR A 141 -10.41 -5.97 11.65
CA THR A 141 -11.13 -5.84 12.92
C THR A 141 -10.23 -5.19 13.97
N ASN A 142 -10.78 -4.33 14.84
CA ASN A 142 -10.07 -3.63 15.93
C ASN A 142 -9.10 -2.53 15.46
N VAL A 143 -9.49 -1.71 14.49
CA VAL A 143 -8.69 -0.56 14.06
C VAL A 143 -9.27 0.72 14.64
N THR A 144 -8.48 1.46 15.42
CA THR A 144 -8.81 2.81 15.88
C THR A 144 -8.78 3.74 14.67
N LYS A 145 -9.82 4.58 14.51
CA LYS A 145 -9.88 5.56 13.44
C LYS A 145 -8.80 6.64 13.68
N LEU A 146 -7.97 6.89 12.68
CA LEU A 146 -7.01 7.98 12.68
C LEU A 146 -7.71 9.30 12.34
N ALA A 147 -7.63 10.29 13.22
CA ALA A 147 -8.19 11.61 12.95
C ALA A 147 -7.41 12.32 11.82
N HIS A 148 -8.11 13.08 10.96
CA HIS A 148 -7.45 13.82 9.86
C HIS A 148 -6.47 14.88 10.38
N SER A 149 -6.70 15.45 11.57
CA SER A 149 -5.74 16.34 12.24
C SER A 149 -4.45 15.63 12.62
N GLU A 150 -4.52 14.37 13.10
CA GLU A 150 -3.34 13.56 13.39
C GLU A 150 -2.62 13.15 12.11
N LEU A 151 -3.35 12.76 11.06
CA LEU A 151 -2.77 12.48 9.75
C LEU A 151 -1.99 13.69 9.22
N LYS A 152 -2.57 14.90 9.33
CA LYS A 152 -1.88 16.14 8.95
C LYS A 152 -0.63 16.38 9.79
N ALA A 153 -0.71 16.21 11.10
CA ALA A 153 0.44 16.36 12.00
C ALA A 153 1.57 15.35 11.65
N ILE A 154 1.22 14.13 11.27
CA ILE A 154 2.19 13.14 10.78
C ILE A 154 2.86 13.64 9.49
N CYS A 155 2.09 14.11 8.51
CA CYS A 155 2.62 14.62 7.24
C CYS A 155 3.56 15.83 7.44
N GLU A 156 3.26 16.68 8.41
CA GLU A 156 4.11 17.84 8.76
C GLU A 156 5.40 17.45 9.51
N ALA A 157 5.38 16.32 10.24
CA ALA A 157 6.48 15.89 11.09
C ALA A 157 7.57 15.10 10.36
N VAL A 158 7.22 14.37 9.29
CA VAL A 158 8.16 13.51 8.57
C VAL A 158 8.56 14.08 7.22
N SER A 159 9.72 13.67 6.72
CA SER A 159 10.22 14.08 5.39
C SER A 159 9.98 13.00 4.31
N ILE A 160 9.72 11.77 4.71
CA ILE A 160 9.41 10.65 3.81
C ILE A 160 7.93 10.68 3.40
N PRO A 161 7.57 10.06 2.25
CA PRO A 161 6.19 10.02 1.77
C PRO A 161 5.22 9.40 2.78
N VAL A 162 4.00 9.98 2.85
CA VAL A 162 2.90 9.48 3.69
C VAL A 162 1.73 9.06 2.81
N VAL A 163 1.28 7.82 2.98
CA VAL A 163 0.15 7.23 2.27
C VAL A 163 -1.00 6.99 3.26
N ALA A 164 -2.17 7.56 3.00
CA ALA A 164 -3.35 7.29 3.79
C ALA A 164 -3.97 5.93 3.44
N ILE A 165 -4.45 5.19 4.45
CA ILE A 165 -5.10 3.88 4.25
C ILE A 165 -6.29 3.71 5.19
N GLY A 166 -7.24 2.87 4.79
CA GLY A 166 -8.36 2.39 5.61
C GLY A 166 -9.69 3.07 5.29
N GLY A 167 -10.57 2.32 4.65
CA GLY A 167 -11.93 2.72 4.31
C GLY A 167 -12.04 3.84 3.27
N ILE A 168 -10.97 4.12 2.53
CA ILE A 168 -10.96 5.16 1.49
C ILE A 168 -11.78 4.68 0.28
N SER A 169 -12.66 5.55 -0.19
CA SER A 169 -13.53 5.33 -1.34
C SER A 169 -13.73 6.63 -2.14
N LEU A 170 -14.39 6.53 -3.28
CA LEU A 170 -14.76 7.72 -4.08
C LEU A 170 -15.64 8.72 -3.30
N ASP A 171 -16.44 8.23 -2.32
CA ASP A 171 -17.38 9.08 -1.58
C ASP A 171 -16.73 9.90 -0.46
N ASN A 172 -15.50 9.51 -0.04
CA ASN A 172 -14.88 10.14 1.13
C ASN A 172 -13.45 10.67 0.92
N ILE A 173 -12.78 10.30 -0.18
CA ILE A 173 -11.39 10.69 -0.45
C ILE A 173 -11.17 12.21 -0.44
N ASP A 174 -12.15 13.02 -0.88
CA ASP A 174 -12.08 14.48 -0.89
C ASP A 174 -11.90 15.07 0.53
N GLN A 175 -12.29 14.33 1.58
CA GLN A 175 -12.11 14.75 2.97
C GLN A 175 -10.64 14.73 3.42
N LEU A 176 -9.74 14.11 2.64
CA LEU A 176 -8.30 14.10 2.88
C LEU A 176 -7.58 15.35 2.34
N ALA A 177 -8.30 16.25 1.66
CA ALA A 177 -7.74 17.49 1.13
C ALA A 177 -7.07 18.33 2.24
N GLY A 178 -5.88 18.84 1.96
CA GLY A 178 -5.11 19.66 2.88
C GLY A 178 -4.45 18.91 4.05
N THR A 179 -4.48 17.56 4.07
CA THR A 179 -3.73 16.75 5.06
C THR A 179 -2.25 16.63 4.73
N GLY A 180 -1.86 16.83 3.46
CA GLY A 180 -0.47 16.76 3.03
C GLY A 180 0.01 15.34 2.69
N ILE A 181 -0.90 14.38 2.48
CA ILE A 181 -0.55 13.03 2.03
C ILE A 181 0.01 13.03 0.61
N ASP A 182 0.86 12.06 0.30
CA ASP A 182 1.44 11.84 -1.03
C ASP A 182 0.62 10.86 -1.87
N GLY A 183 -0.31 10.13 -1.25
CA GLY A 183 -1.17 9.19 -1.95
C GLY A 183 -2.10 8.41 -1.02
N VAL A 184 -2.83 7.49 -1.61
CA VAL A 184 -3.77 6.62 -0.88
C VAL A 184 -3.53 5.15 -1.21
N ALA A 185 -3.60 4.30 -0.18
CA ALA A 185 -3.65 2.85 -0.34
C ALA A 185 -5.09 2.37 -0.18
N VAL A 186 -5.58 1.62 -1.16
CA VAL A 186 -6.96 1.15 -1.22
C VAL A 186 -7.03 -0.35 -1.49
N VAL A 187 -8.03 -1.00 -0.92
CA VAL A 187 -8.36 -2.42 -1.13
C VAL A 187 -9.68 -2.52 -1.90
N SER A 188 -10.80 -2.45 -1.20
CA SER A 188 -12.14 -2.66 -1.76
C SER A 188 -12.51 -1.64 -2.84
N ALA A 189 -12.07 -0.39 -2.70
CA ALA A 189 -12.34 0.65 -3.70
C ALA A 189 -11.85 0.30 -5.12
N LEU A 190 -10.84 -0.58 -5.24
CA LEU A 190 -10.35 -1.11 -6.52
C LEU A 190 -10.79 -2.56 -6.76
N TYR A 191 -10.52 -3.47 -5.79
CA TYR A 191 -10.74 -4.90 -6.01
C TYR A 191 -12.22 -5.30 -6.02
N ALA A 192 -13.08 -4.62 -5.24
CA ALA A 192 -14.52 -4.85 -5.21
C ALA A 192 -15.28 -4.09 -6.32
N ALA A 193 -14.64 -3.15 -7.00
CA ALA A 193 -15.27 -2.35 -8.04
C ALA A 193 -15.78 -3.23 -9.19
N GLU A 194 -16.96 -2.89 -9.71
CA GLU A 194 -17.56 -3.59 -10.84
C GLU A 194 -16.77 -3.31 -12.12
N ASP A 195 -16.44 -2.04 -12.35
CA ASP A 195 -15.50 -1.55 -13.35
C ASP A 195 -14.23 -1.02 -12.65
N LYS A 196 -13.20 -1.84 -12.63
CA LYS A 196 -11.93 -1.55 -11.96
C LYS A 196 -11.15 -0.42 -12.63
N THR A 197 -11.27 -0.30 -13.95
CA THR A 197 -10.64 0.76 -14.74
C THR A 197 -11.27 2.11 -14.43
N ALA A 198 -12.59 2.19 -14.47
CA ALA A 198 -13.32 3.43 -14.14
C ALA A 198 -13.07 3.85 -12.68
N ALA A 199 -13.02 2.89 -11.74
CA ALA A 199 -12.72 3.17 -10.34
C ALA A 199 -11.31 3.75 -10.14
N ALA A 200 -10.29 3.18 -10.80
CA ALA A 200 -8.93 3.67 -10.73
C ALA A 200 -8.80 5.09 -11.31
N HIS A 201 -9.38 5.35 -12.49
CA HIS A 201 -9.39 6.67 -13.10
C HIS A 201 -10.07 7.71 -12.20
N ALA A 202 -11.25 7.38 -11.65
CA ALA A 202 -11.99 8.29 -10.77
C ALA A 202 -11.24 8.61 -9.48
N LEU A 203 -10.51 7.64 -8.90
CA LEU A 203 -9.64 7.87 -7.74
C LEU A 203 -8.46 8.78 -8.10
N LEU A 204 -7.80 8.54 -9.25
CA LEU A 204 -6.70 9.38 -9.73
C LEU A 204 -7.14 10.82 -10.00
N ASP A 205 -8.30 11.00 -10.61
CA ASP A 205 -8.88 12.33 -10.86
C ASP A 205 -9.15 13.12 -9.56
N LYS A 206 -9.56 12.42 -8.50
CA LYS A 206 -9.76 13.03 -7.18
C LYS A 206 -8.42 13.32 -6.49
N LEU A 207 -7.48 12.38 -6.53
CA LEU A 207 -6.13 12.57 -5.97
C LEU A 207 -5.40 13.79 -6.55
N ALA A 208 -5.57 14.04 -7.86
CA ALA A 208 -4.98 15.21 -8.52
C ALA A 208 -5.51 16.56 -8.02
N ARG A 209 -6.56 16.56 -7.18
CA ARG A 209 -7.22 17.77 -6.64
C ARG A 209 -7.02 17.95 -5.14
N LEU A 210 -6.40 16.96 -4.44
CA LEU A 210 -6.11 17.02 -3.00
C LEU A 210 -4.90 17.93 -2.70
#